data_7797b1c3ff89102beb0efeb81a95a0d1
#
_entry.id   7797b1c3ff89102beb0efeb81a95a0d1
#
_cell.length_a   1.000
_cell.length_b   1.000
_cell.length_c   1.000
_cell.angle_alpha   90.00
_cell.angle_beta   90.00
_cell.angle_gamma   90.00
#
_symmetry.space_group_name_H-M   'P 1'
#
loop_
_entity.id
_entity.type
_entity.pdbx_description
1 polymer ?
#
loop_
_entity_poly.entity_id
_entity_poly.type
_entity_poly.pdbx_seq_one_letter_code
_entity_poly.pdbx_strand_id
1 'polypeptide(L)'
;MASIFSKIIEGSIPSVKIDETENEIAFLDIMPCAEGHTLIVPKKEVERFEDMDPQDTASLMVFLHRIAKAVSSAFGGVDYNVILNNGVQAGQEVMHVHYHMIPRTERSSRMFGNRK
;
A
#
# COMPACT_ATOMS: atom_id res chain seq x y z
N MET A 1 -5.91 11.84 16.27
CA MET A 1 -6.62 12.15 15.04
C MET A 1 -6.50 11.01 14.06
N ALA A 2 -7.62 10.64 13.42
CA ALA A 2 -7.61 9.53 12.48
C ALA A 2 -6.89 9.92 11.19
N SER A 3 -6.12 8.98 10.65
CA SER A 3 -5.46 9.18 9.37
C SER A 3 -6.50 9.15 8.26
N ILE A 4 -6.11 9.63 7.07
CA ILE A 4 -6.98 9.53 5.91
C ILE A 4 -7.28 8.07 5.58
N PHE A 5 -6.34 7.16 5.86
CA PHE A 5 -6.56 5.74 5.63
C PHE A 5 -7.59 5.18 6.59
N SER A 6 -7.58 5.62 7.86
CA SER A 6 -8.61 5.20 8.80
C SER A 6 -9.98 5.63 8.32
N LYS A 7 -10.08 6.81 7.71
CA LYS A 7 -11.35 7.29 7.18
C LYS A 7 -11.81 6.47 5.98
N ILE A 8 -10.86 6.00 5.16
CA ILE A 8 -11.18 5.11 4.05
C ILE A 8 -11.66 3.76 4.59
N ILE A 9 -11.00 3.25 5.63
CA ILE A 9 -11.35 1.97 6.23
C ILE A 9 -12.77 2.00 6.77
N GLU A 10 -13.16 3.09 7.41
CA GLU A 10 -14.51 3.18 7.98
C GLU A 10 -15.56 3.62 6.96
N GLY A 11 -15.13 3.93 5.74
CA GLY A 11 -16.06 4.23 4.65
C GLY A 11 -16.46 5.68 4.52
N SER A 12 -15.91 6.59 5.34
CA SER A 12 -16.28 8.00 5.25
C SER A 12 -15.60 8.70 4.07
N ILE A 13 -14.54 8.10 3.52
CA ILE A 13 -13.90 8.59 2.30
C ILE A 13 -13.94 7.45 1.29
N PRO A 14 -14.44 7.68 0.07
CA PRO A 14 -14.52 6.62 -0.93
C PRO A 14 -13.15 6.20 -1.44
N SER A 15 -13.06 4.95 -1.87
CA SER A 15 -11.84 4.40 -2.46
C SER A 15 -12.23 3.28 -3.41
N VAL A 16 -11.28 2.89 -4.26
CA VAL A 16 -11.46 1.72 -5.11
C VAL A 16 -10.79 0.55 -4.40
N LYS A 17 -11.59 -0.23 -3.71
CA LYS A 17 -11.08 -1.32 -2.89
C LYS A 17 -10.75 -2.53 -3.74
N ILE A 18 -9.55 -3.09 -3.53
CA ILE A 18 -9.09 -4.30 -4.21
C ILE A 18 -9.50 -5.53 -3.40
N ASP A 19 -9.22 -5.49 -2.09
CA ASP A 19 -9.51 -6.61 -1.21
C ASP A 19 -9.45 -6.14 0.23
N GLU A 20 -9.97 -6.97 1.13
CA GLU A 20 -10.07 -6.58 2.52
C GLU A 20 -10.17 -7.84 3.38
N THR A 21 -9.51 -7.80 4.52
CA THR A 21 -9.69 -8.83 5.56
C THR A 21 -10.17 -8.14 6.81
N GLU A 22 -10.28 -8.90 7.90
CA GLU A 22 -10.63 -8.32 9.18
C GLU A 22 -9.56 -7.29 9.62
N ASN A 23 -8.32 -7.50 9.26
CA ASN A 23 -7.19 -6.73 9.77
C ASN A 23 -6.49 -5.85 8.74
N GLU A 24 -6.74 -6.05 7.47
CA GLU A 24 -6.02 -5.31 6.41
C GLU A 24 -6.97 -4.91 5.29
N ILE A 25 -6.51 -3.92 4.52
CA ILE A 25 -7.26 -3.46 3.36
C ILE A 25 -6.26 -3.08 2.25
N ALA A 26 -6.66 -3.31 1.01
CA ALA A 26 -5.90 -2.87 -0.15
C ALA A 26 -6.80 -2.07 -1.06
N PHE A 27 -6.32 -0.90 -1.51
CA PHE A 27 -7.11 -0.04 -2.40
C PHE A 27 -6.16 0.72 -3.33
N LEU A 28 -6.72 1.19 -4.44
CA LEU A 28 -5.91 1.93 -5.42
C LEU A 28 -5.53 3.30 -4.88
N ASP A 29 -4.29 3.70 -5.17
CA ASP A 29 -3.82 5.04 -4.84
C ASP A 29 -4.48 6.03 -5.79
N ILE A 30 -5.03 7.13 -5.27
CA ILE A 30 -5.66 8.15 -6.09
C ILE A 30 -4.64 9.05 -6.79
N MET A 31 -3.37 8.98 -6.36
CA MET A 31 -2.27 9.73 -6.99
C MET A 31 -1.24 8.71 -7.46
N PRO A 32 -1.58 7.86 -8.43
CA PRO A 32 -0.74 6.70 -8.74
C PRO A 32 0.54 7.07 -9.49
N CYS A 33 1.60 6.30 -9.22
CA CYS A 33 2.83 6.36 -9.99
C CYS A 33 2.68 5.60 -11.30
N ALA A 34 1.77 4.63 -11.33
CA ALA A 34 1.52 3.79 -12.49
C ALA A 34 0.14 3.19 -12.35
N GLU A 35 -0.41 2.72 -13.45
CA GLU A 35 -1.69 2.05 -13.41
C GLU A 35 -1.59 0.82 -12.51
N GLY A 36 -2.60 0.67 -11.63
CA GLY A 36 -2.61 -0.44 -10.69
C GLY A 36 -1.83 -0.20 -9.41
N HIS A 37 -1.30 1.00 -9.21
CA HIS A 37 -0.60 1.35 -7.97
C HIS A 37 -1.55 1.14 -6.80
N THR A 38 -1.23 0.18 -5.95
CA THR A 38 -2.09 -0.26 -4.87
C THR A 38 -1.44 0.03 -3.53
N LEU A 39 -2.25 0.47 -2.57
CA LEU A 39 -1.81 0.66 -1.20
C LEU A 39 -2.29 -0.52 -0.37
N ILE A 40 -1.41 -1.04 0.47
CA ILE A 40 -1.71 -2.16 1.36
C ILE A 40 -1.54 -1.64 2.78
N VAL A 41 -2.62 -1.67 3.56
CA VAL A 41 -2.70 -0.91 4.81
C VAL A 41 -3.27 -1.80 5.91
N PRO A 42 -2.63 -1.82 7.10
CA PRO A 42 -3.26 -2.46 8.26
C PRO A 42 -4.42 -1.58 8.73
N LYS A 43 -5.51 -2.20 9.18
CA LYS A 43 -6.65 -1.42 9.64
C LYS A 43 -6.37 -0.71 10.96
N LYS A 44 -5.50 -1.29 11.78
CA LYS A 44 -5.09 -0.65 13.02
C LYS A 44 -4.14 0.50 12.69
N GLU A 45 -4.45 1.68 13.18
CA GLU A 45 -3.64 2.86 12.86
C GLU A 45 -2.37 2.86 13.69
N VAL A 46 -1.24 2.64 13.02
CA VAL A 46 0.10 2.66 13.61
C VAL A 46 0.95 3.51 12.70
N GLU A 47 1.68 4.45 13.25
CA GLU A 47 2.43 5.40 12.43
C GLU A 47 3.70 4.79 11.87
N ARG A 48 4.44 4.03 12.68
CA ARG A 48 5.74 3.51 12.28
C ARG A 48 5.74 2.00 12.26
N PHE A 49 6.43 1.47 11.27
CA PHE A 49 6.50 0.02 11.04
C PHE A 49 6.99 -0.75 12.28
N GLU A 50 8.05 -0.23 12.92
CA GLU A 50 8.63 -0.93 14.06
C GLU A 50 7.71 -0.95 15.28
N ASP A 51 6.69 -0.11 15.29
CA ASP A 51 5.74 -0.06 16.40
C ASP A 51 4.56 -1.00 16.20
N MET A 52 4.51 -1.70 15.07
CA MET A 52 3.49 -2.70 14.85
C MET A 52 3.75 -3.92 15.72
N ASP A 53 2.66 -4.56 16.14
CA ASP A 53 2.77 -5.86 16.81
C ASP A 53 3.32 -6.87 15.80
N PRO A 54 4.26 -7.74 16.22
CA PRO A 54 4.84 -8.72 15.28
C PRO A 54 3.81 -9.61 14.61
N GLN A 55 2.74 -9.98 15.31
CA GLN A 55 1.70 -10.81 14.69
C GLN A 55 0.93 -10.03 13.63
N ASP A 56 0.69 -8.75 13.88
CA ASP A 56 0.03 -7.90 12.90
C ASP A 56 0.92 -7.70 11.69
N THR A 57 2.22 -7.60 11.90
CA THR A 57 3.18 -7.47 10.80
C THR A 57 3.17 -8.72 9.94
N ALA A 58 3.16 -9.90 10.56
CA ALA A 58 3.14 -11.16 9.83
C ALA A 58 1.85 -11.26 9.01
N SER A 59 0.73 -10.89 9.60
CA SER A 59 -0.57 -10.92 8.92
C SER A 59 -0.56 -9.98 7.72
N LEU A 60 -0.01 -8.79 7.90
CA LEU A 60 0.07 -7.81 6.82
C LEU A 60 0.93 -8.32 5.67
N MET A 61 2.04 -9.00 5.97
CA MET A 61 2.91 -9.53 4.93
C MET A 61 2.23 -10.63 4.13
N VAL A 62 1.48 -11.49 4.78
CA VAL A 62 0.72 -12.53 4.08
C VAL A 62 -0.30 -11.88 3.14
N PHE A 63 -0.98 -10.87 3.62
CA PHE A 63 -1.97 -10.14 2.81
C PHE A 63 -1.30 -9.43 1.63
N LEU A 64 -0.19 -8.73 1.91
CA LEU A 64 0.56 -8.03 0.87
C LEU A 64 1.01 -8.99 -0.21
N HIS A 65 1.51 -10.15 0.17
CA HIS A 65 1.96 -11.17 -0.77
C HIS A 65 0.80 -11.58 -1.69
N ARG A 66 -0.36 -11.80 -1.11
CA ARG A 66 -1.55 -12.19 -1.89
C ARG A 66 -1.97 -11.08 -2.86
N ILE A 67 -1.97 -9.84 -2.38
CA ILE A 67 -2.39 -8.72 -3.22
C ILE A 67 -1.39 -8.49 -4.35
N ALA A 68 -0.09 -8.53 -4.04
CA ALA A 68 0.93 -8.31 -5.06
C ALA A 68 0.82 -9.36 -6.16
N LYS A 69 0.61 -10.61 -5.78
CA LYS A 69 0.45 -11.69 -6.75
C LYS A 69 -0.77 -11.45 -7.64
N ALA A 70 -1.89 -11.06 -7.02
CA ALA A 70 -3.13 -10.85 -7.76
C ALA A 70 -3.03 -9.67 -8.73
N VAL A 71 -2.45 -8.56 -8.26
CA VAL A 71 -2.34 -7.36 -9.10
C VAL A 71 -1.35 -7.60 -10.24
N SER A 72 -0.20 -8.20 -9.95
CA SER A 72 0.77 -8.52 -11.00
C SER A 72 0.13 -9.41 -12.05
N SER A 73 -0.60 -10.43 -11.62
CA SER A 73 -1.25 -11.37 -12.52
C SER A 73 -2.31 -10.68 -13.39
N ALA A 74 -3.04 -9.73 -12.82
CA ALA A 74 -4.06 -8.99 -13.55
C ALA A 74 -3.48 -8.20 -14.72
N PHE A 75 -2.21 -7.84 -14.64
CA PHE A 75 -1.52 -7.12 -15.70
C PHE A 75 -0.65 -8.04 -16.56
N GLY A 76 -0.87 -9.37 -16.47
CA GLY A 76 -0.16 -10.32 -17.31
C GLY A 76 1.15 -10.82 -16.72
N GLY A 77 1.33 -10.66 -15.42
CA GLY A 77 2.55 -11.12 -14.75
C GLY A 77 3.68 -10.12 -14.84
N VAL A 78 3.35 -8.83 -14.71
CA VAL A 78 4.36 -7.79 -14.86
C VAL A 78 5.25 -7.67 -13.62
N ASP A 79 6.41 -7.06 -13.83
CA ASP A 79 7.29 -6.71 -12.73
C ASP A 79 6.66 -5.63 -11.87
N TYR A 80 7.10 -5.51 -10.63
CA TYR A 80 6.54 -4.50 -9.74
C TYR A 80 7.50 -4.16 -8.61
N ASN A 81 7.26 -3.01 -8.00
CA ASN A 81 7.99 -2.60 -6.80
C ASN A 81 7.08 -2.73 -5.60
N VAL A 82 7.65 -3.14 -4.48
CA VAL A 82 6.98 -3.10 -3.18
C VAL A 82 7.82 -2.17 -2.31
N ILE A 83 7.20 -1.12 -1.79
CA ILE A 83 7.92 -0.05 -1.12
C ILE A 83 7.24 0.30 0.20
N LEU A 84 8.05 0.46 1.24
CA LEU A 84 7.62 1.01 2.51
C LEU A 84 8.44 2.28 2.75
N ASN A 85 7.75 3.39 2.97
CA ASN A 85 8.38 4.62 3.41
C ASN A 85 8.07 4.79 4.89
N ASN A 86 9.05 4.66 5.74
CA ASN A 86 8.85 4.66 7.18
C ASN A 86 9.54 5.88 7.77
N GLY A 87 8.74 6.87 8.18
CA GLY A 87 9.25 8.11 8.70
C GLY A 87 9.25 9.22 7.67
N VAL A 88 9.11 10.44 8.12
CA VAL A 88 8.98 11.61 7.24
C VAL A 88 10.22 11.76 6.35
N GLN A 89 11.41 11.56 6.90
CA GLN A 89 12.62 11.72 6.12
C GLN A 89 12.80 10.65 5.06
N ALA A 90 12.09 9.53 5.23
CA ALA A 90 12.10 8.45 4.23
C ALA A 90 10.96 8.59 3.22
N GLY A 91 10.18 9.66 3.32
CA GLY A 91 9.13 9.93 2.35
C GLY A 91 7.73 9.55 2.79
N GLN A 92 7.53 9.22 4.06
CA GLN A 92 6.20 8.87 4.55
C GLN A 92 5.33 10.13 4.59
N GLU A 93 4.22 10.10 3.86
CA GLU A 93 3.33 11.25 3.77
C GLU A 93 2.08 11.09 4.62
N VAL A 94 1.57 9.87 4.76
CA VAL A 94 0.44 9.59 5.62
C VAL A 94 0.96 8.84 6.85
N MET A 95 0.63 9.33 8.04
CA MET A 95 1.17 8.79 9.29
C MET A 95 0.39 7.56 9.74
N HIS A 96 0.39 6.56 8.90
CA HIS A 96 -0.30 5.30 9.07
C HIS A 96 0.47 4.32 8.17
N VAL A 97 1.05 3.28 8.74
CA VAL A 97 1.88 2.34 7.99
C VAL A 97 1.16 1.88 6.73
N HIS A 98 1.85 1.92 5.61
CA HIS A 98 1.29 1.41 4.37
C HIS A 98 2.41 1.04 3.42
N TYR A 99 2.17 -0.01 2.65
CA TYR A 99 3.06 -0.44 1.59
C TYR A 99 2.48 -0.02 0.26
N HIS A 100 3.37 0.27 -0.68
CA HIS A 100 3.00 0.54 -2.07
C HIS A 100 3.35 -0.68 -2.89
N MET A 101 2.43 -1.10 -3.75
CA MET A 101 2.71 -2.09 -4.78
C MET A 101 2.49 -1.41 -6.11
N ILE A 102 3.55 -1.28 -6.90
CA ILE A 102 3.52 -0.47 -8.12
C ILE A 102 3.88 -1.35 -9.31
N PRO A 103 2.90 -1.71 -10.15
CA PRO A 103 3.20 -2.47 -11.35
C PRO A 103 4.05 -1.66 -12.32
N ARG A 104 4.97 -2.33 -13.01
CA ARG A 104 5.82 -1.68 -13.99
C ARG A 104 5.62 -2.40 -15.30
N THR A 105 4.78 -1.83 -16.17
CA THR A 105 4.43 -2.49 -17.42
C THR A 105 5.44 -2.25 -18.51
N GLU A 106 6.30 -1.25 -18.34
CA GLU A 106 7.40 -1.04 -19.25
C GLU A 106 8.51 -0.37 -18.48
N ARG A 107 9.69 -0.38 -19.10
CA ARG A 107 10.81 0.19 -18.42
C ARG A 107 10.56 1.65 -18.11
N SER A 108 10.77 2.01 -16.87
CA SER A 108 10.49 3.35 -16.40
C SER A 108 11.75 3.94 -15.81
N SER A 109 12.05 5.17 -16.16
CA SER A 109 13.12 5.91 -15.52
C SER A 109 12.67 6.52 -14.22
N ARG A 110 11.38 6.42 -13.96
CA ARG A 110 10.79 7.00 -12.77
C ARG A 110 10.79 5.99 -11.64
N MET A 111 11.34 6.39 -10.53
CA MET A 111 11.28 5.60 -9.31
C MET A 111 10.08 6.05 -8.50
N PHE A 112 9.88 5.41 -7.35
CA PHE A 112 8.84 5.83 -6.45
C PHE A 112 9.05 7.31 -6.12
N GLY A 113 7.98 8.08 -6.13
CA GLY A 113 8.06 9.49 -5.83
C GLY A 113 8.49 10.34 -6.99
N ASN A 114 8.41 9.82 -8.20
CA ASN A 114 8.61 10.64 -9.38
C ASN A 114 10.05 11.04 -9.61
N ARG A 115 10.97 10.23 -9.14
CA ARG A 115 12.36 10.50 -9.40
C ARG A 115 12.67 10.32 -10.87
N LYS A 116 13.56 11.11 -11.31
CA LYS A 116 13.95 11.03 -12.70
C LYS A 116 15.33 10.49 -12.85
#